data_95a1d350b3ef523fcdcd8db4d0ea87d8
#
_entry.id   95a1d350b3ef523fcdcd8db4d0ea87d8
#
_cell.length_a   1.000
_cell.length_b   1.000
_cell.length_c   1.000
_cell.angle_alpha   90.00
_cell.angle_beta   90.00
_cell.angle_gamma   90.00
#
_symmetry.space_group_name_H-M   'P 1'
#
loop_
_entity.id
_entity.type
_entity.pdbx_description
1 polymer ?
#
loop_
_entity_poly.entity_id
_entity_poly.type
_entity_poly.pdbx_seq_one_letter_code
_entity_poly.pdbx_strand_id
1 'polypeptide(L)'
;MKNFRCSKKRTRKEGRQSLLPPAAGAQERSGPLLGWLMAAIMITAVISPGLTPAAEPPKRPNIVLILGDDLGYADMGSFGSEIKTPNLDSLAKDGVRFTNFYTHASCSPTRSMLLSGVDTHVNGLGNMDEWTAPNQRGAVGYEGYLNNRVATLPQLLKDAGYHTYMAGKWHLGKGPDLIPAARGFERDFSLLDGAGSYWDMTNFSAASPLSVFTEDGRYLTKLPDDYYATKTYTDKMIEFIDANHGDGKPFFAYVSHQAPHDPYHLPKEWRKRHVGEYDIGWDAVRQARLKRQIELGIMPPGTQLAERMWFVPDPVLLAPATRAILGKKMELYAGMVENLDFHIGRLIDHLKKIGEYENTIFIVFGDNGAEGTDLFQMIAGSKGSRDYLFAAIKWAQTHPNAWGDPGSYVGYGPMWAQVSMTPFSQYKGLMAEGGIRNALIVSGPAVKLPKESINHGLMHVADIMPTLLDIAGASYPQEHKGKTLLPLIGKSWMPMLDGQVDSPRTDRDYLAWEIFGNRAVRQGEWKIRWEYKPFGKGEWELFNLTSDPAERQDLAAQQPDKLREMIKLWENFAQANNVILPNRSIYEVMEDTLPPRVPDDPGYPPLLNKKQFIPPQDMTAPPKS
;
A
#
# COMPACT_ATOMS: atom_id res chain seq x y z
N MET A 1 18.27 6.11 58.12
CA MET A 1 19.45 6.48 58.91
C MET A 1 20.57 6.92 57.97
N LYS A 2 21.09 8.15 58.25
CA LYS A 2 22.29 8.81 57.72
C LYS A 2 22.35 9.03 56.19
N ASN A 3 21.97 10.16 55.65
CA ASN A 3 22.58 11.50 55.60
C ASN A 3 24.10 11.50 55.38
N PHE A 4 24.55 12.03 54.25
CA PHE A 4 25.63 13.02 54.22
C PHE A 4 25.46 13.98 53.01
N ARG A 5 25.51 15.25 53.37
CA ARG A 5 25.42 16.48 52.55
C ARG A 5 26.82 17.07 52.36
N CYS A 6 26.89 17.99 51.44
CA CYS A 6 27.82 19.12 51.34
C CYS A 6 29.07 18.88 50.48
N SER A 7 29.58 19.80 49.67
CA SER A 7 29.48 21.26 49.68
C SER A 7 30.04 21.86 48.38
N LYS A 8 29.56 23.06 48.07
CA LYS A 8 30.05 24.03 47.10
C LYS A 8 31.50 24.41 47.25
N LYS A 9 32.19 24.78 46.15
CA LYS A 9 32.98 26.04 46.13
C LYS A 9 33.13 26.60 44.71
N ARG A 10 32.71 27.87 44.60
CA ARG A 10 33.07 28.86 43.58
C ARG A 10 34.49 29.35 43.80
N THR A 11 35.22 29.68 42.74
CA THR A 11 36.07 30.87 42.71
C THR A 11 36.20 31.41 41.28
N ARG A 12 36.11 32.70 41.24
CA ARG A 12 36.14 33.73 40.23
C ARG A 12 37.56 34.26 40.10
N LYS A 13 37.94 34.78 38.90
CA LYS A 13 38.65 36.04 38.62
C LYS A 13 39.27 35.98 37.24
N GLU A 14 38.88 36.91 36.33
CA GLU A 14 39.52 38.20 35.98
C GLU A 14 40.89 38.02 35.32
N GLY A 15 41.28 38.62 34.23
CA GLY A 15 40.84 39.75 33.46
C GLY A 15 41.99 40.26 32.58
N ARG A 16 41.69 41.24 31.72
CA ARG A 16 42.54 42.16 30.98
C ARG A 16 42.90 41.78 29.55
N GLN A 17 42.30 42.46 28.55
CA GLN A 17 42.62 43.82 27.98
C GLN A 17 44.09 43.95 27.57
N SER A 18 44.39 44.26 26.37
CA SER A 18 44.40 45.45 25.53
C SER A 18 45.56 45.23 24.52
N LEU A 19 45.69 45.77 23.37
CA LEU A 19 45.63 47.09 22.83
C LEU A 19 45.86 47.05 21.31
N LEU A 20 45.13 47.85 20.56
CA LEU A 20 45.55 48.50 19.31
C LEU A 20 46.48 49.66 19.73
N PRO A 21 47.20 50.37 18.88
CA PRO A 21 47.05 50.85 17.50
C PRO A 21 48.43 51.07 16.78
N PRO A 22 48.70 52.03 15.92
CA PRO A 22 47.89 52.92 15.06
C PRO A 22 48.36 53.05 13.61
N ALA A 23 47.58 53.87 12.86
CA ALA A 23 47.85 54.40 11.51
C ALA A 23 48.84 55.59 11.52
N ALA A 24 49.46 55.81 10.35
CA ALA A 24 49.90 57.12 9.84
C ALA A 24 50.52 56.90 8.44
N GLY A 25 50.42 57.71 7.43
CA GLY A 25 49.98 59.06 7.25
C GLY A 25 50.19 59.44 5.79
N ALA A 26 49.41 60.39 5.37
CA ALA A 26 49.36 60.98 4.06
C ALA A 26 50.64 61.75 3.67
N GLN A 27 50.89 61.97 2.39
CA GLN A 27 51.19 63.33 1.88
C GLN A 27 51.03 63.41 0.39
N GLU A 28 50.28 64.44 0.01
CA GLU A 28 50.14 65.06 -1.32
C GLU A 28 51.43 65.59 -1.88
N ARG A 29 51.56 65.71 -3.18
CA ARG A 29 51.96 66.92 -3.86
C ARG A 29 51.57 66.97 -5.35
N SER A 30 51.08 68.12 -5.69
CA SER A 30 50.54 68.81 -6.83
C SER A 30 51.35 68.90 -8.12
N GLY A 31 50.66 68.82 -9.27
CA GLY A 31 50.48 69.74 -10.34
C GLY A 31 51.53 69.80 -11.46
N PRO A 32 51.30 70.61 -12.50
CA PRO A 32 50.53 70.23 -13.70
C PRO A 32 51.41 70.36 -14.99
N LEU A 33 50.93 69.93 -16.16
CA LEU A 33 51.15 70.64 -17.42
C LEU A 33 50.49 69.95 -18.65
N LEU A 34 49.82 70.77 -19.37
CA LEU A 34 49.21 70.64 -20.68
C LEU A 34 50.03 69.85 -21.72
N GLY A 35 49.34 69.09 -22.54
CA GLY A 35 49.81 68.52 -23.78
C GLY A 35 48.72 67.95 -24.64
N TRP A 36 48.25 68.69 -25.60
CA TRP A 36 47.30 68.26 -26.62
C TRP A 36 47.90 67.20 -27.52
N LEU A 37 47.16 66.06 -27.77
CA LEU A 37 47.18 65.38 -29.07
C LEU A 37 45.94 64.58 -29.30
N MET A 38 45.30 64.80 -30.41
CA MET A 38 44.19 64.07 -30.98
C MET A 38 44.58 62.61 -31.19
N ALA A 39 43.75 61.70 -30.78
CA ALA A 39 43.79 60.29 -31.23
C ALA A 39 42.41 59.67 -31.26
N ALA A 40 42.11 59.04 -32.34
CA ALA A 40 40.93 58.44 -32.85
C ALA A 40 40.09 57.62 -31.81
N ILE A 41 38.79 57.88 -31.84
CA ILE A 41 37.79 57.03 -31.16
C ILE A 41 37.69 55.70 -31.92
N MET A 42 38.33 54.63 -31.43
CA MET A 42 37.95 53.28 -31.76
C MET A 42 36.85 52.86 -30.79
N ILE A 43 35.62 52.75 -31.30
CA ILE A 43 34.52 52.13 -30.59
C ILE A 43 34.79 50.62 -30.57
N THR A 44 35.42 50.15 -29.53
CA THR A 44 35.40 48.70 -29.20
C THR A 44 34.01 48.37 -28.66
N ALA A 45 33.17 47.75 -29.49
CA ALA A 45 31.95 47.12 -29.06
C ALA A 45 32.35 46.00 -28.10
N VAL A 46 32.22 46.26 -26.81
CA VAL A 46 32.23 45.19 -25.79
C VAL A 46 30.97 44.37 -26.01
N ILE A 47 31.13 43.27 -26.75
CA ILE A 47 30.11 42.21 -26.78
C ILE A 47 30.05 41.67 -25.36
N SER A 48 29.10 42.17 -24.56
CA SER A 48 28.73 41.50 -23.29
C SER A 48 28.31 40.07 -23.64
N PRO A 49 28.94 39.05 -23.07
CA PRO A 49 28.40 37.71 -23.20
C PRO A 49 26.96 37.74 -22.69
N GLY A 50 26.01 37.48 -23.60
CA GLY A 50 24.60 37.38 -23.23
C GLY A 50 24.48 36.47 -22.04
N LEU A 51 23.90 36.97 -20.96
CA LEU A 51 23.44 36.14 -19.86
C LEU A 51 22.46 35.13 -20.47
N THR A 52 22.95 33.92 -20.72
CA THR A 52 22.05 32.76 -20.94
C THR A 52 21.12 32.75 -19.75
N PRO A 53 19.80 32.79 -19.92
CA PRO A 53 18.88 32.62 -18.82
C PRO A 53 19.32 31.36 -18.08
N ALA A 54 19.53 31.46 -16.77
CA ALA A 54 19.75 30.27 -15.95
C ALA A 54 18.61 29.29 -16.27
N ALA A 55 18.95 28.07 -16.68
CA ALA A 55 17.95 27.05 -16.94
C ALA A 55 17.06 26.98 -15.70
N GLU A 56 15.77 27.14 -15.89
CA GLU A 56 14.83 26.94 -14.79
C GLU A 56 15.15 25.58 -14.13
N PRO A 57 15.19 25.53 -12.79
CA PRO A 57 15.42 24.26 -12.12
C PRO A 57 14.39 23.25 -12.62
N PRO A 58 14.78 22.00 -12.87
CA PRO A 58 13.87 21.00 -13.42
C PRO A 58 12.63 20.92 -12.55
N LYS A 59 11.45 21.00 -13.19
CA LYS A 59 10.15 20.92 -12.52
C LYS A 59 10.09 19.60 -11.75
N ARG A 60 9.85 19.65 -10.44
CA ARG A 60 9.67 18.44 -9.63
C ARG A 60 8.47 17.67 -10.16
N PRO A 61 8.56 16.33 -10.30
CA PRO A 61 7.47 15.55 -10.87
C PRO A 61 6.28 15.46 -9.93
N ASN A 62 5.09 15.34 -10.50
CA ASN A 62 3.91 14.87 -9.81
C ASN A 62 4.07 13.38 -9.48
N ILE A 63 3.36 12.92 -8.45
CA ILE A 63 3.38 11.54 -7.99
C ILE A 63 1.95 11.02 -7.93
N VAL A 64 1.66 9.96 -8.66
CA VAL A 64 0.39 9.23 -8.61
C VAL A 64 0.66 7.82 -8.09
N LEU A 65 0.23 7.56 -6.87
CA LEU A 65 0.34 6.27 -6.20
C LEU A 65 -1.02 5.57 -6.28
N ILE A 66 -1.11 4.51 -7.07
CA ILE A 66 -2.32 3.74 -7.32
C ILE A 66 -2.24 2.41 -6.57
N LEU A 67 -3.19 2.19 -5.68
CA LEU A 67 -3.28 0.98 -4.89
C LEU A 67 -4.58 0.24 -5.21
N GLY A 68 -4.47 -1.03 -5.62
CA GLY A 68 -5.60 -1.97 -5.69
C GLY A 68 -5.69 -2.77 -4.39
N ASP A 69 -6.88 -2.85 -3.80
CA ASP A 69 -7.12 -3.62 -2.59
C ASP A 69 -7.36 -5.08 -2.96
N ASP A 70 -6.51 -5.98 -2.48
CA ASP A 70 -6.52 -7.41 -2.83
C ASP A 70 -6.28 -7.73 -4.33
N LEU A 71 -5.63 -6.82 -5.06
CA LEU A 71 -5.24 -7.07 -6.44
C LEU A 71 -4.09 -8.09 -6.49
N GLY A 72 -4.36 -9.24 -7.09
CA GLY A 72 -3.41 -10.35 -7.13
C GLY A 72 -2.21 -10.10 -8.05
N TYR A 73 -1.11 -10.79 -7.76
CA TYR A 73 0.15 -10.72 -8.52
C TYR A 73 -0.03 -10.96 -10.03
N ALA A 74 -0.92 -11.87 -10.41
CA ALA A 74 -1.14 -12.32 -11.76
C ALA A 74 -2.43 -11.74 -12.38
N ASP A 75 -2.99 -10.64 -11.86
CA ASP A 75 -4.29 -10.13 -12.34
C ASP A 75 -4.19 -9.02 -13.39
N MET A 76 -2.98 -8.48 -13.63
CA MET A 76 -2.74 -7.52 -14.72
C MET A 76 -2.21 -8.25 -15.97
N GLY A 77 -2.62 -7.80 -17.16
CA GLY A 77 -2.17 -8.36 -18.44
C GLY A 77 -0.66 -8.37 -18.59
N SER A 78 0.03 -7.31 -18.13
CA SER A 78 1.48 -7.19 -18.08
C SER A 78 2.16 -8.18 -17.13
N PHE A 79 1.41 -8.85 -16.24
CA PHE A 79 1.85 -9.92 -15.35
C PHE A 79 1.23 -11.28 -15.67
N GLY A 80 0.69 -11.44 -16.88
CA GLY A 80 0.28 -12.74 -17.43
C GLY A 80 -1.20 -13.08 -17.34
N SER A 81 -2.05 -12.14 -16.89
CA SER A 81 -3.50 -12.32 -16.84
C SER A 81 -4.14 -12.38 -18.21
N GLU A 82 -5.27 -13.09 -18.30
CA GLU A 82 -6.24 -13.01 -19.39
C GLU A 82 -7.18 -11.81 -19.24
N ILE A 83 -7.29 -11.24 -18.02
CA ILE A 83 -8.09 -10.04 -17.75
C ILE A 83 -7.46 -8.84 -18.48
N LYS A 84 -8.28 -8.07 -19.14
CA LYS A 84 -7.82 -6.94 -19.97
C LYS A 84 -7.60 -5.71 -19.12
N THR A 85 -6.33 -5.32 -18.98
CA THR A 85 -5.91 -4.13 -18.22
C THR A 85 -5.08 -3.17 -19.08
N PRO A 86 -5.62 -2.68 -20.23
CA PRO A 86 -4.84 -1.94 -21.22
C PRO A 86 -4.22 -0.65 -20.68
N ASN A 87 -4.84 0.01 -19.70
CA ASN A 87 -4.33 1.25 -19.11
C ASN A 87 -3.17 0.98 -18.14
N LEU A 88 -3.29 -0.02 -17.27
CA LEU A 88 -2.21 -0.49 -16.41
C LEU A 88 -1.05 -1.07 -17.23
N ASP A 89 -1.36 -1.83 -18.28
CA ASP A 89 -0.36 -2.39 -19.19
C ASP A 89 0.37 -1.29 -19.98
N SER A 90 -0.29 -0.15 -20.27
CA SER A 90 0.37 1.01 -20.88
C SER A 90 1.40 1.64 -19.94
N LEU A 91 1.11 1.73 -18.64
CA LEU A 91 2.08 2.19 -17.65
C LEU A 91 3.28 1.22 -17.53
N ALA A 92 3.03 -0.09 -17.61
CA ALA A 92 4.09 -1.10 -17.63
C ALA A 92 4.97 -0.99 -18.89
N LYS A 93 4.37 -0.65 -20.03
CA LYS A 93 5.08 -0.42 -21.30
C LYS A 93 5.90 0.88 -21.26
N ASP A 94 5.38 1.93 -20.65
CA ASP A 94 6.08 3.20 -20.49
C ASP A 94 7.10 3.20 -19.34
N GLY A 95 7.11 2.17 -18.50
CA GLY A 95 7.92 2.05 -17.31
C GLY A 95 8.61 0.70 -17.14
N VAL A 96 8.72 0.27 -15.91
CA VAL A 96 9.38 -0.97 -15.47
C VAL A 96 8.45 -1.80 -14.63
N ARG A 97 8.45 -3.12 -14.85
CA ARG A 97 7.77 -4.12 -14.03
C ARG A 97 8.76 -4.70 -13.02
N PHE A 98 8.38 -4.68 -11.75
CA PHE A 98 9.20 -5.25 -10.66
C PHE A 98 8.52 -6.50 -10.13
N THR A 99 9.26 -7.60 -10.08
CA THR A 99 8.71 -8.93 -9.79
C THR A 99 8.98 -9.42 -8.37
N ASN A 100 9.86 -8.75 -7.62
CA ASN A 100 10.23 -9.07 -6.25
C ASN A 100 9.90 -7.92 -5.28
N PHE A 101 8.70 -7.37 -5.41
CA PHE A 101 8.18 -6.36 -4.51
C PHE A 101 7.32 -7.00 -3.42
N TYR A 102 7.60 -6.66 -2.18
CA TYR A 102 6.95 -7.23 -1.00
C TYR A 102 6.13 -6.20 -0.24
N THR A 103 4.93 -6.61 0.12
CA THR A 103 4.04 -5.90 1.03
C THR A 103 3.91 -6.66 2.34
N HIS A 104 3.04 -6.23 3.23
CA HIS A 104 2.58 -7.09 4.32
C HIS A 104 1.47 -8.02 3.83
N ALA A 105 1.17 -9.07 4.60
CA ALA A 105 0.12 -10.04 4.23
C ALA A 105 -1.32 -9.52 4.43
N SER A 106 -1.50 -8.25 4.82
CA SER A 106 -2.83 -7.66 5.05
C SER A 106 -2.83 -6.14 4.87
N CYS A 107 -4.02 -5.57 4.64
CA CYS A 107 -4.27 -4.18 4.19
C CYS A 107 -3.68 -3.12 5.12
N SER A 108 -4.20 -2.98 6.36
CA SER A 108 -3.79 -1.87 7.25
C SER A 108 -2.31 -1.93 7.66
N PRO A 109 -1.70 -3.10 7.91
CA PRO A 109 -0.26 -3.20 8.09
C PRO A 109 0.54 -2.70 6.89
N THR A 110 0.19 -3.11 5.67
CA THR A 110 0.84 -2.62 4.44
C THR A 110 0.70 -1.11 4.30
N ARG A 111 -0.52 -0.58 4.43
CA ARG A 111 -0.81 0.85 4.28
C ARG A 111 -0.09 1.69 5.35
N SER A 112 0.08 1.16 6.55
CA SER A 112 0.84 1.81 7.61
C SER A 112 2.33 1.93 7.27
N MET A 113 2.94 0.86 6.77
CA MET A 113 4.34 0.87 6.31
C MET A 113 4.54 1.74 5.07
N LEU A 114 3.59 1.70 4.12
CA LEU A 114 3.58 2.53 2.93
C LEU A 114 3.68 4.03 3.27
N LEU A 115 2.81 4.48 4.18
CA LEU A 115 2.69 5.90 4.50
C LEU A 115 3.60 6.37 5.63
N SER A 116 4.32 5.47 6.32
CA SER A 116 5.26 5.84 7.38
C SER A 116 6.71 5.43 7.13
N GLY A 117 6.96 4.42 6.28
CA GLY A 117 8.29 3.83 6.11
C GLY A 117 8.80 3.05 7.33
N VAL A 118 7.94 2.80 8.33
CA VAL A 118 8.28 2.22 9.64
C VAL A 118 7.55 0.89 9.82
N ASP A 119 8.16 -0.05 10.53
CA ASP A 119 7.59 -1.37 10.79
C ASP A 119 6.23 -1.30 11.49
N THR A 120 5.34 -2.19 11.10
CA THR A 120 3.94 -2.21 11.56
C THR A 120 3.80 -2.43 13.07
N HIS A 121 4.69 -3.25 13.70
CA HIS A 121 4.66 -3.55 15.14
C HIS A 121 5.11 -2.39 16.04
N VAL A 122 5.63 -1.33 15.46
CA VAL A 122 5.99 -0.12 16.21
C VAL A 122 5.22 1.11 15.74
N ASN A 123 4.60 1.09 14.55
CA ASN A 123 3.84 2.22 14.04
C ASN A 123 2.35 2.23 14.45
N GLY A 124 1.89 1.18 15.16
CA GLY A 124 0.53 1.09 15.70
C GLY A 124 -0.37 0.00 15.11
N LEU A 125 0.09 -0.66 14.08
CA LEU A 125 -0.67 -1.65 13.30
C LEU A 125 0.04 -3.00 13.23
N GLY A 126 0.65 -3.42 14.35
CA GLY A 126 1.19 -4.78 14.51
C GLY A 126 0.14 -5.88 14.33
N ASN A 127 -1.14 -5.49 14.34
CA ASN A 127 -2.27 -6.28 13.88
C ASN A 127 -3.32 -5.34 13.29
N MET A 128 -4.30 -5.88 12.55
CA MET A 128 -5.50 -5.14 12.15
C MET A 128 -6.36 -4.87 13.38
N ASP A 129 -6.98 -3.69 13.46
CA ASP A 129 -7.81 -3.27 14.59
C ASP A 129 -8.92 -4.31 14.89
N GLU A 130 -9.58 -4.76 13.83
CA GLU A 130 -10.68 -5.72 13.88
C GLU A 130 -10.27 -7.10 14.45
N TRP A 131 -9.00 -7.46 14.31
CA TRP A 131 -8.49 -8.80 14.62
C TRP A 131 -7.42 -8.82 15.70
N THR A 132 -7.25 -7.71 16.44
CA THR A 132 -6.28 -7.61 17.53
C THR A 132 -6.63 -8.58 18.66
N ALA A 133 -5.68 -9.46 18.98
CA ALA A 133 -5.86 -10.47 20.03
C ALA A 133 -5.93 -9.84 21.43
N PRO A 134 -6.58 -10.49 22.41
CA PRO A 134 -6.73 -9.93 23.75
C PRO A 134 -5.42 -9.50 24.43
N ASN A 135 -4.33 -10.24 24.25
CA ASN A 135 -3.02 -9.92 24.81
C ASN A 135 -2.25 -8.82 24.04
N GLN A 136 -2.72 -8.45 22.86
CA GLN A 136 -2.16 -7.37 22.04
C GLN A 136 -2.89 -6.03 22.30
N ARG A 137 -4.17 -6.07 22.70
CA ARG A 137 -4.99 -4.88 22.90
C ARG A 137 -4.39 -3.92 23.92
N GLY A 138 -4.21 -2.67 23.50
CA GLY A 138 -3.64 -1.61 24.34
C GLY A 138 -2.12 -1.68 24.50
N ALA A 139 -1.44 -2.66 23.88
CA ALA A 139 0.00 -2.69 23.84
C ALA A 139 0.54 -1.67 22.82
N VAL A 140 1.72 -1.14 23.12
CA VAL A 140 2.43 -0.21 22.23
C VAL A 140 2.78 -0.92 20.92
N GLY A 141 2.37 -0.34 19.78
CA GLY A 141 2.52 -0.94 18.46
C GLY A 141 1.30 -1.73 17.98
N TYR A 142 0.28 -1.88 18.85
CA TYR A 142 -0.98 -2.57 18.56
C TYR A 142 -2.19 -1.69 18.90
N GLU A 143 -2.04 -0.39 18.65
CA GLU A 143 -3.08 0.61 18.91
C GLU A 143 -4.29 0.48 17.97
N GLY A 144 -4.16 -0.27 16.87
CA GLY A 144 -5.18 -0.43 15.83
C GLY A 144 -5.28 0.75 14.86
N TYR A 145 -4.37 1.70 14.95
CA TYR A 145 -4.26 2.86 14.06
C TYR A 145 -2.82 3.33 13.90
N LEU A 146 -2.55 4.06 12.83
CA LEU A 146 -1.23 4.65 12.60
C LEU A 146 -0.94 5.70 13.67
N ASN A 147 -0.03 5.38 14.60
CA ASN A 147 0.24 6.19 15.78
C ASN A 147 1.03 7.48 15.47
N ASN A 148 1.19 8.33 16.48
CA ASN A 148 1.86 9.62 16.35
C ASN A 148 3.39 9.56 16.57
N ARG A 149 3.99 8.37 16.59
CA ARG A 149 5.46 8.18 16.65
C ARG A 149 6.09 8.18 15.25
N VAL A 150 5.27 8.36 14.21
CA VAL A 150 5.70 8.46 12.82
C VAL A 150 5.17 9.73 12.18
N ALA A 151 5.94 10.32 11.28
CA ALA A 151 5.43 11.28 10.30
C ALA A 151 4.91 10.51 9.09
N THR A 152 3.82 10.97 8.50
CA THR A 152 3.28 10.34 7.30
C THR A 152 3.87 10.95 6.04
N LEU A 153 3.94 10.15 4.99
CA LEU A 153 4.41 10.60 3.67
C LEU A 153 3.71 11.89 3.18
N PRO A 154 2.36 12.01 3.21
CA PRO A 154 1.70 13.25 2.81
C PRO A 154 2.07 14.45 3.70
N GLN A 155 2.31 14.27 5.01
CA GLN A 155 2.81 15.36 5.85
C GLN A 155 4.15 15.89 5.36
N LEU A 156 5.10 15.00 5.10
CA LEU A 156 6.45 15.36 4.67
C LEU A 156 6.48 15.92 3.23
N LEU A 157 5.67 15.38 2.33
CA LEU A 157 5.55 15.92 0.98
C LEU A 157 4.87 17.29 0.97
N LYS A 158 3.87 17.52 1.82
CA LYS A 158 3.27 18.83 2.02
C LYS A 158 4.29 19.84 2.52
N ASP A 159 5.09 19.48 3.53
CA ASP A 159 6.18 20.32 4.05
C ASP A 159 7.25 20.60 2.96
N ALA A 160 7.43 19.68 2.00
CA ALA A 160 8.27 19.85 0.82
C ALA A 160 7.59 20.67 -0.30
N GLY A 161 6.37 21.17 -0.12
CA GLY A 161 5.66 22.04 -1.05
C GLY A 161 4.86 21.31 -2.14
N TYR A 162 4.50 20.04 -1.92
CA TYR A 162 3.55 19.33 -2.76
C TYR A 162 2.12 19.62 -2.31
N HIS A 163 1.17 19.64 -3.23
CA HIS A 163 -0.22 19.37 -2.91
C HIS A 163 -0.40 17.90 -2.59
N THR A 164 -1.30 17.57 -1.68
CA THR A 164 -1.47 16.20 -1.20
C THR A 164 -2.95 15.81 -1.22
N TYR A 165 -3.28 14.81 -2.04
CA TYR A 165 -4.64 14.37 -2.30
C TYR A 165 -4.81 12.89 -2.00
N MET A 166 -5.98 12.51 -1.48
CA MET A 166 -6.37 11.13 -1.27
C MET A 166 -7.80 10.89 -1.75
N ALA A 167 -8.01 9.80 -2.49
CA ALA A 167 -9.33 9.28 -2.77
C ALA A 167 -9.35 7.76 -2.60
N GLY A 168 -10.25 7.24 -1.76
CA GLY A 168 -10.43 5.81 -1.55
C GLY A 168 -10.24 5.32 -0.12
N LYS A 169 -9.81 4.06 0.04
CA LYS A 169 -9.67 3.38 1.33
C LYS A 169 -8.48 3.89 2.14
N TRP A 170 -8.73 4.25 3.39
CA TRP A 170 -7.75 4.69 4.38
C TRP A 170 -7.24 3.55 5.27
N HIS A 171 -8.10 3.01 6.12
CA HIS A 171 -7.87 1.87 7.01
C HIS A 171 -6.70 2.06 8.02
N LEU A 172 -6.45 3.29 8.47
CA LEU A 172 -5.36 3.62 9.40
C LEU A 172 -5.83 4.40 10.64
N GLY A 173 -7.12 4.31 10.96
CA GLY A 173 -7.75 4.94 12.10
C GLY A 173 -8.92 5.84 11.71
N LYS A 174 -9.88 6.01 12.65
CA LYS A 174 -11.15 6.69 12.40
C LYS A 174 -11.36 7.94 13.26
N GLY A 175 -10.51 8.16 14.28
CA GLY A 175 -10.60 9.32 15.16
C GLY A 175 -10.26 10.62 14.44
N PRO A 176 -10.72 11.80 14.97
CA PRO A 176 -10.49 13.10 14.34
C PRO A 176 -9.02 13.43 14.05
N ASP A 177 -8.10 12.95 14.91
CA ASP A 177 -6.66 13.15 14.74
C ASP A 177 -6.00 12.08 13.86
N LEU A 178 -6.78 11.09 13.37
CA LEU A 178 -6.30 9.92 12.65
C LEU A 178 -6.77 9.88 11.20
N ILE A 179 -7.75 10.71 10.82
CA ILE A 179 -8.30 10.79 9.46
C ILE A 179 -7.27 11.38 8.47
N PRO A 180 -7.41 11.15 7.15
CA PRO A 180 -6.46 11.59 6.14
C PRO A 180 -6.08 13.08 6.24
N ALA A 181 -7.03 13.97 6.40
CA ALA A 181 -6.78 15.41 6.55
C ALA A 181 -5.88 15.73 7.75
N ALA A 182 -6.08 15.08 8.91
CA ALA A 182 -5.22 15.24 10.09
C ALA A 182 -3.82 14.64 9.88
N ARG A 183 -3.69 13.71 8.94
CA ARG A 183 -2.45 13.01 8.61
C ARG A 183 -1.76 13.55 7.36
N GLY A 184 -2.12 14.78 6.91
CA GLY A 184 -1.35 15.55 5.96
C GLY A 184 -1.94 15.68 4.56
N PHE A 185 -3.08 15.09 4.26
CA PHE A 185 -3.77 15.32 2.99
C PHE A 185 -4.52 16.66 3.03
N GLU A 186 -4.36 17.47 1.99
CA GLU A 186 -5.06 18.75 1.81
C GLU A 186 -6.51 18.55 1.37
N ARG A 187 -6.71 17.57 0.52
CA ARG A 187 -8.02 17.15 0.05
C ARG A 187 -8.15 15.64 0.24
N ASP A 188 -9.29 15.20 0.72
CA ASP A 188 -9.59 13.77 0.82
C ASP A 188 -11.05 13.47 0.53
N PHE A 189 -11.30 12.30 -0.09
CA PHE A 189 -12.58 11.62 -0.10
C PHE A 189 -12.33 10.15 0.25
N SER A 190 -12.57 9.78 1.50
CA SER A 190 -11.98 8.57 2.07
C SER A 190 -12.98 7.67 2.76
N LEU A 191 -12.92 6.36 2.45
CA LEU A 191 -13.47 5.27 3.27
C LEU A 191 -12.50 4.97 4.41
N LEU A 192 -12.90 5.18 5.66
CA LEU A 192 -12.04 4.99 6.82
C LEU A 192 -11.94 3.52 7.27
N ASP A 193 -12.91 2.70 6.89
CA ASP A 193 -12.99 1.26 7.21
C ASP A 193 -12.11 0.40 6.30
N GLY A 194 -11.95 -0.87 6.71
CA GLY A 194 -11.20 -1.87 5.93
C GLY A 194 -11.92 -2.34 4.67
N ALA A 195 -13.24 -2.28 4.65
CA ALA A 195 -14.07 -2.62 3.50
C ALA A 195 -15.46 -1.98 3.65
N GLY A 196 -16.25 -1.96 2.58
CA GLY A 196 -17.62 -1.48 2.56
C GLY A 196 -18.31 -1.76 1.24
N SER A 197 -19.59 -1.42 1.15
CA SER A 197 -20.33 -1.46 -0.10
C SER A 197 -19.75 -0.48 -1.12
N TYR A 198 -19.74 -0.87 -2.39
CA TYR A 198 -19.34 0.04 -3.49
C TYR A 198 -20.47 0.99 -3.91
N TRP A 199 -21.69 0.78 -3.37
CA TRP A 199 -22.88 1.50 -3.78
C TRP A 199 -23.42 2.49 -2.74
N ASP A 200 -23.11 2.24 -1.49
CA ASP A 200 -23.64 3.02 -0.35
C ASP A 200 -22.73 2.89 0.88
N MET A 201 -23.22 3.40 2.01
CA MET A 201 -22.49 3.33 3.27
C MET A 201 -22.63 1.98 3.99
N THR A 202 -23.23 0.96 3.41
CA THR A 202 -23.37 -0.34 4.07
C THR A 202 -22.01 -0.96 4.31
N ASN A 203 -21.79 -1.39 5.56
CA ASN A 203 -20.63 -2.20 5.93
C ASN A 203 -21.10 -3.63 6.22
N PHE A 204 -20.35 -4.61 5.75
CA PHE A 204 -20.64 -6.02 6.00
C PHE A 204 -19.94 -6.56 7.24
N SER A 205 -19.23 -5.69 7.98
CA SER A 205 -18.69 -6.02 9.30
C SER A 205 -19.79 -6.08 10.34
N ALA A 206 -19.81 -7.14 11.10
CA ALA A 206 -20.76 -7.29 12.21
C ALA A 206 -20.58 -6.25 13.32
N ALA A 207 -19.37 -5.70 13.45
CA ALA A 207 -19.06 -4.70 14.48
C ALA A 207 -19.56 -3.28 14.12
N SER A 208 -19.76 -2.98 12.84
CA SER A 208 -20.22 -1.66 12.37
C SER A 208 -21.08 -1.83 11.12
N PRO A 209 -22.40 -1.58 11.20
CA PRO A 209 -23.29 -1.76 10.07
C PRO A 209 -23.13 -0.71 8.96
N LEU A 210 -22.48 0.40 9.27
CA LEU A 210 -22.20 1.45 8.30
C LEU A 210 -20.72 1.79 8.27
N SER A 211 -20.21 1.95 7.06
CA SER A 211 -18.87 2.46 6.80
C SER A 211 -18.80 3.95 7.11
N VAL A 212 -17.65 4.37 7.62
CA VAL A 212 -17.36 5.75 7.94
C VAL A 212 -16.59 6.39 6.78
N PHE A 213 -17.06 7.55 6.33
CA PHE A 213 -16.42 8.31 5.27
C PHE A 213 -16.05 9.71 5.71
N THR A 214 -15.00 10.26 5.11
CA THR A 214 -14.64 11.68 5.24
C THR A 214 -14.50 12.32 3.86
N GLU A 215 -14.76 13.63 3.81
CA GLU A 215 -14.39 14.50 2.71
C GLU A 215 -13.80 15.79 3.29
N ASP A 216 -12.57 16.13 2.90
CA ASP A 216 -11.84 17.30 3.36
C ASP A 216 -11.87 17.47 4.90
N GLY A 217 -11.63 16.37 5.61
CA GLY A 217 -11.59 16.30 7.06
C GLY A 217 -12.95 16.31 7.76
N ARG A 218 -14.05 16.22 7.03
CA ARG A 218 -15.42 16.19 7.58
C ARG A 218 -16.02 14.80 7.43
N TYR A 219 -16.62 14.28 8.50
CA TYR A 219 -17.35 13.02 8.43
C TYR A 219 -18.62 13.19 7.60
N LEU A 220 -18.84 12.26 6.67
CA LEU A 220 -20.02 12.26 5.81
C LEU A 220 -21.17 11.51 6.48
N THR A 221 -22.37 12.06 6.36
CA THR A 221 -23.64 11.40 6.74
C THR A 221 -24.38 10.82 5.54
N LYS A 222 -23.95 11.16 4.32
CA LYS A 222 -24.52 10.73 3.05
C LYS A 222 -23.42 10.76 2.00
N LEU A 223 -23.40 9.77 1.11
CA LEU A 223 -22.58 9.76 -0.10
C LEU A 223 -23.31 10.46 -1.27
N PRO A 224 -22.60 10.86 -2.33
CA PRO A 224 -23.23 11.37 -3.56
C PRO A 224 -24.33 10.44 -4.08
N ASP A 225 -25.34 10.99 -4.72
CA ASP A 225 -26.50 10.20 -5.20
C ASP A 225 -26.12 9.19 -6.29
N ASP A 226 -25.07 9.47 -7.07
CA ASP A 226 -24.53 8.61 -8.13
C ASP A 226 -23.27 7.84 -7.67
N TYR A 227 -23.10 7.66 -6.35
CA TYR A 227 -21.94 7.01 -5.79
C TYR A 227 -21.79 5.56 -6.30
N TYR A 228 -20.64 5.30 -6.88
CA TYR A 228 -20.05 3.98 -7.08
C TYR A 228 -18.55 4.08 -6.79
N ALA A 229 -18.05 3.38 -5.81
CA ALA A 229 -16.73 3.60 -5.19
C ALA A 229 -15.62 3.83 -6.22
N THR A 230 -15.40 2.90 -7.17
CA THR A 230 -14.32 2.98 -8.15
C THR A 230 -14.41 4.23 -9.03
N LYS A 231 -15.63 4.56 -9.48
CA LYS A 231 -15.90 5.79 -10.26
C LYS A 231 -15.65 7.03 -9.43
N THR A 232 -16.25 7.09 -8.24
CA THR A 232 -16.26 8.29 -7.41
C THR A 232 -14.85 8.65 -6.92
N TYR A 233 -14.03 7.66 -6.54
CA TYR A 233 -12.64 7.92 -6.14
C TYR A 233 -11.82 8.52 -7.28
N THR A 234 -12.01 8.03 -8.50
CA THR A 234 -11.35 8.61 -9.68
C THR A 234 -11.87 10.02 -9.98
N ASP A 235 -13.20 10.26 -9.94
CA ASP A 235 -13.78 11.57 -10.16
C ASP A 235 -13.27 12.60 -9.15
N LYS A 236 -13.23 12.24 -7.86
CA LYS A 236 -12.69 13.09 -6.79
C LYS A 236 -11.22 13.38 -6.96
N MET A 237 -10.41 12.40 -7.37
CA MET A 237 -9.00 12.65 -7.64
C MET A 237 -8.80 13.62 -8.79
N ILE A 238 -9.55 13.49 -9.88
CA ILE A 238 -9.53 14.44 -11.01
C ILE A 238 -9.96 15.84 -10.53
N GLU A 239 -11.04 15.94 -9.75
CA GLU A 239 -11.51 17.21 -9.14
C GLU A 239 -10.40 17.88 -8.31
N PHE A 240 -9.70 17.11 -7.48
CA PHE A 240 -8.64 17.65 -6.61
C PHE A 240 -7.43 18.15 -7.42
N ILE A 241 -7.03 17.42 -8.46
CA ILE A 241 -5.94 17.84 -9.36
C ILE A 241 -6.32 19.13 -10.10
N ASP A 242 -7.53 19.21 -10.65
CA ASP A 242 -8.00 20.38 -11.39
C ASP A 242 -8.06 21.63 -10.52
N ALA A 243 -8.40 21.49 -9.23
CA ALA A 243 -8.54 22.62 -8.32
C ALA A 243 -7.25 23.43 -8.14
N ASN A 244 -6.08 22.82 -8.31
CA ASN A 244 -4.78 23.46 -8.12
C ASN A 244 -3.90 23.38 -9.38
N HIS A 245 -4.42 22.87 -10.50
CA HIS A 245 -3.67 22.80 -11.75
C HIS A 245 -3.23 24.19 -12.21
N GLY A 246 -1.95 24.32 -12.52
CA GLY A 246 -1.37 25.58 -13.04
C GLY A 246 -0.84 26.54 -11.97
N ASP A 247 -0.89 26.23 -10.67
CA ASP A 247 -0.29 27.07 -9.62
C ASP A 247 1.24 26.89 -9.48
N GLY A 248 1.82 25.97 -10.26
CA GLY A 248 3.27 25.73 -10.32
C GLY A 248 3.80 24.76 -9.27
N LYS A 249 2.96 24.20 -8.40
CA LYS A 249 3.37 23.19 -7.43
C LYS A 249 3.09 21.79 -7.95
N PRO A 250 3.96 20.81 -7.65
CA PRO A 250 3.67 19.40 -7.92
C PRO A 250 2.63 18.86 -6.93
N PHE A 251 2.01 17.73 -7.28
CA PHE A 251 1.08 17.05 -6.38
C PHE A 251 1.49 15.60 -6.09
N PHE A 252 1.07 15.12 -4.93
CA PHE A 252 1.04 13.72 -4.53
C PHE A 252 -0.42 13.27 -4.46
N ALA A 253 -0.80 12.36 -5.34
CA ALA A 253 -2.14 11.80 -5.45
C ALA A 253 -2.13 10.33 -5.01
N TYR A 254 -2.70 10.02 -3.85
CA TYR A 254 -2.89 8.66 -3.35
C TYR A 254 -4.27 8.16 -3.76
N VAL A 255 -4.31 7.37 -4.84
CA VAL A 255 -5.52 6.77 -5.42
C VAL A 255 -5.65 5.36 -4.87
N SER A 256 -6.28 5.24 -3.72
CA SER A 256 -6.38 4.02 -2.94
C SER A 256 -7.71 3.33 -3.19
N HIS A 257 -7.83 2.68 -4.36
CA HIS A 257 -9.07 1.98 -4.71
C HIS A 257 -9.39 0.85 -3.74
N GLN A 258 -10.68 0.69 -3.41
CA GLN A 258 -11.19 -0.48 -2.71
C GLN A 258 -11.27 -1.69 -3.65
N ALA A 259 -11.39 -1.48 -4.97
CA ALA A 259 -11.44 -2.56 -5.95
C ALA A 259 -10.05 -3.23 -6.09
N PRO A 260 -10.01 -4.56 -6.29
CA PRO A 260 -11.14 -5.50 -6.42
C PRO A 260 -11.55 -6.26 -5.14
N HIS A 261 -11.31 -5.72 -3.92
CA HIS A 261 -11.72 -6.33 -2.63
C HIS A 261 -13.22 -6.69 -2.61
N ASP A 262 -13.58 -7.79 -1.97
CA ASP A 262 -14.98 -8.15 -1.76
C ASP A 262 -15.72 -7.16 -0.79
N PRO A 263 -17.06 -7.10 -0.87
CA PRO A 263 -17.97 -7.82 -1.76
C PRO A 263 -17.84 -7.39 -3.21
N TYR A 264 -17.94 -8.36 -4.13
CA TYR A 264 -17.84 -8.06 -5.55
C TYR A 264 -19.09 -7.33 -6.04
N HIS A 265 -19.04 -6.01 -5.98
CA HIS A 265 -20.05 -5.10 -6.47
C HIS A 265 -19.62 -4.50 -7.79
N LEU A 266 -20.48 -4.62 -8.81
CA LEU A 266 -20.11 -4.24 -10.18
C LEU A 266 -21.31 -3.70 -10.95
N PRO A 267 -21.19 -2.59 -11.68
CA PRO A 267 -22.25 -2.10 -12.56
C PRO A 267 -22.66 -3.14 -13.59
N LYS A 268 -23.95 -3.18 -13.92
CA LYS A 268 -24.57 -4.26 -14.74
C LYS A 268 -23.93 -4.45 -16.10
N GLU A 269 -23.46 -3.37 -16.72
CA GLU A 269 -22.80 -3.36 -18.03
C GLU A 269 -21.43 -4.08 -18.01
N TRP A 270 -20.81 -4.22 -16.86
CA TRP A 270 -19.52 -4.90 -16.69
C TRP A 270 -19.65 -6.39 -16.38
N ARG A 271 -20.80 -6.86 -15.87
CA ARG A 271 -21.00 -8.24 -15.37
C ARG A 271 -21.04 -9.31 -16.45
N LYS A 272 -21.18 -8.92 -17.73
CA LYS A 272 -21.34 -9.86 -18.85
C LYS A 272 -20.07 -10.01 -19.70
N ARG A 273 -18.96 -9.46 -19.26
CA ARG A 273 -17.73 -9.41 -20.07
C ARG A 273 -17.01 -10.74 -20.17
N HIS A 274 -17.12 -11.57 -19.13
CA HIS A 274 -16.36 -12.82 -18.98
C HIS A 274 -17.25 -14.06 -18.89
N VAL A 275 -18.49 -13.99 -19.37
CA VAL A 275 -19.45 -15.11 -19.22
C VAL A 275 -18.91 -16.41 -19.81
N GLY A 276 -18.77 -17.44 -18.96
CA GLY A 276 -18.31 -18.78 -19.31
C GLY A 276 -16.79 -18.93 -19.46
N GLU A 277 -16.01 -17.86 -19.37
CA GLU A 277 -14.55 -17.94 -19.54
C GLU A 277 -13.88 -18.78 -18.45
N TYR A 278 -14.44 -18.82 -17.26
CA TYR A 278 -13.88 -19.52 -16.09
C TYR A 278 -14.51 -20.89 -15.81
N ASP A 279 -15.41 -21.38 -16.67
CA ASP A 279 -16.00 -22.71 -16.56
C ASP A 279 -14.96 -23.82 -16.77
N ILE A 280 -13.82 -23.52 -17.37
CA ILE A 280 -12.67 -24.40 -17.53
C ILE A 280 -12.01 -24.78 -16.18
N GLY A 281 -12.29 -24.00 -15.13
CA GLY A 281 -11.77 -24.21 -13.77
C GLY A 281 -10.38 -23.58 -13.52
N TRP A 282 -10.10 -23.39 -12.24
CA TRP A 282 -8.95 -22.65 -11.75
C TRP A 282 -7.59 -23.22 -12.14
N ASP A 283 -7.42 -24.55 -12.22
CA ASP A 283 -6.13 -25.15 -12.58
C ASP A 283 -5.74 -24.81 -14.02
N ALA A 284 -6.70 -24.83 -14.95
CA ALA A 284 -6.45 -24.50 -16.35
C ALA A 284 -6.05 -23.01 -16.49
N VAL A 285 -6.73 -22.12 -15.76
CA VAL A 285 -6.39 -20.68 -15.75
C VAL A 285 -5.02 -20.44 -15.13
N ARG A 286 -4.67 -21.10 -14.02
CA ARG A 286 -3.33 -21.02 -13.40
C ARG A 286 -2.22 -21.44 -14.38
N GLN A 287 -2.43 -22.56 -15.09
CA GLN A 287 -1.47 -23.04 -16.10
C GLN A 287 -1.30 -22.03 -17.23
N ALA A 288 -2.40 -21.45 -17.73
CA ALA A 288 -2.36 -20.45 -18.79
C ALA A 288 -1.61 -19.18 -18.33
N ARG A 289 -1.89 -18.69 -17.12
CA ARG A 289 -1.21 -17.52 -16.53
C ARG A 289 0.28 -17.78 -16.33
N LEU A 290 0.69 -18.93 -15.77
CA LEU A 290 2.11 -19.26 -15.61
C LEU A 290 2.82 -19.35 -16.97
N LYS A 291 2.22 -20.01 -17.96
CA LYS A 291 2.77 -20.05 -19.32
C LYS A 291 3.02 -18.63 -19.84
N ARG A 292 2.03 -17.74 -19.68
CA ARG A 292 2.15 -16.36 -20.13
C ARG A 292 3.19 -15.57 -19.33
N GLN A 293 3.33 -15.79 -18.03
CA GLN A 293 4.36 -15.18 -17.18
C GLN A 293 5.78 -15.58 -17.64
N ILE A 294 5.98 -16.84 -18.03
CA ILE A 294 7.26 -17.32 -18.58
C ILE A 294 7.53 -16.66 -19.94
N GLU A 295 6.55 -16.58 -20.83
CA GLU A 295 6.66 -15.92 -22.14
C GLU A 295 7.01 -14.43 -22.01
N LEU A 296 6.45 -13.75 -20.99
CA LEU A 296 6.73 -12.35 -20.69
C LEU A 296 8.05 -12.11 -19.94
N GLY A 297 8.74 -13.16 -19.48
CA GLY A 297 9.94 -13.04 -18.65
C GLY A 297 9.67 -12.64 -17.19
N ILE A 298 8.43 -12.69 -16.73
CA ILE A 298 8.05 -12.44 -15.33
C ILE A 298 8.53 -13.56 -14.42
N MET A 299 8.40 -14.80 -14.91
CA MET A 299 8.91 -16.01 -14.24
C MET A 299 9.97 -16.69 -15.10
N PRO A 300 11.01 -17.26 -14.47
CA PRO A 300 12.04 -18.01 -15.22
C PRO A 300 11.46 -19.26 -15.86
N PRO A 301 12.05 -19.72 -16.98
CA PRO A 301 11.71 -21.01 -17.57
C PRO A 301 11.87 -22.15 -16.55
N GLY A 302 10.93 -23.09 -16.57
CA GLY A 302 10.94 -24.23 -15.62
C GLY A 302 10.25 -23.96 -14.29
N THR A 303 9.80 -22.74 -14.01
CA THR A 303 8.95 -22.46 -12.86
C THR A 303 7.73 -23.38 -12.86
N GLN A 304 7.43 -23.95 -11.72
CA GLN A 304 6.27 -24.81 -11.51
C GLN A 304 5.23 -24.08 -10.65
N LEU A 305 3.95 -24.43 -10.85
CA LEU A 305 2.88 -23.94 -9.99
C LEU A 305 3.03 -24.48 -8.57
N ALA A 306 2.74 -23.65 -7.57
CA ALA A 306 2.47 -24.14 -6.23
C ALA A 306 1.31 -25.16 -6.26
N GLU A 307 1.35 -26.12 -5.37
CA GLU A 307 0.26 -27.08 -5.23
C GLU A 307 -1.03 -26.40 -4.78
N ARG A 308 -2.15 -27.01 -5.13
CA ARG A 308 -3.43 -26.57 -4.58
C ARG A 308 -3.41 -26.76 -3.05
N MET A 309 -3.96 -25.81 -2.33
CA MET A 309 -4.16 -26.00 -0.91
C MET A 309 -5.06 -27.23 -0.69
N TRP A 310 -4.80 -28.00 0.35
CA TRP A 310 -5.41 -29.29 0.60
C TRP A 310 -6.96 -29.30 0.61
N PHE A 311 -7.58 -28.17 0.94
CA PHE A 311 -9.03 -28.00 0.98
C PHE A 311 -9.61 -27.41 -0.32
N VAL A 312 -8.78 -27.04 -1.31
CA VAL A 312 -9.22 -26.60 -2.63
C VAL A 312 -9.49 -27.81 -3.51
N PRO A 313 -10.72 -28.06 -3.92
CA PRO A 313 -11.07 -29.26 -4.66
C PRO A 313 -10.43 -29.28 -6.06
N ASP A 314 -10.29 -30.46 -6.62
CA ASP A 314 -9.97 -30.60 -8.03
C ASP A 314 -11.19 -30.20 -8.88
N PRO A 315 -11.06 -29.20 -9.78
CA PRO A 315 -12.19 -28.75 -10.60
C PRO A 315 -12.78 -29.85 -11.48
N VAL A 316 -11.97 -30.85 -11.86
CA VAL A 316 -12.42 -31.98 -12.69
C VAL A 316 -13.41 -32.89 -11.92
N LEU A 317 -13.30 -32.93 -10.59
CA LEU A 317 -14.18 -33.74 -9.73
C LEU A 317 -15.54 -33.07 -9.47
N LEU A 318 -15.70 -31.81 -9.83
CA LEU A 318 -16.93 -31.06 -9.62
C LEU A 318 -17.90 -31.23 -10.78
N ALA A 319 -19.19 -31.28 -10.45
CA ALA A 319 -20.22 -31.22 -11.47
C ALA A 319 -20.12 -29.94 -12.30
N PRO A 320 -20.38 -29.95 -13.63
CA PRO A 320 -20.27 -28.78 -14.49
C PRO A 320 -21.05 -27.56 -13.97
N ALA A 321 -22.26 -27.76 -13.46
CA ALA A 321 -23.07 -26.69 -12.86
C ALA A 321 -22.39 -26.04 -11.64
N THR A 322 -21.71 -26.81 -10.80
CA THR A 322 -20.98 -26.28 -9.65
C THR A 322 -19.76 -25.48 -10.11
N ARG A 323 -19.01 -25.97 -11.12
CA ARG A 323 -17.90 -25.22 -11.71
C ARG A 323 -18.34 -23.89 -12.30
N ALA A 324 -19.46 -23.89 -13.05
CA ALA A 324 -20.02 -22.68 -13.63
C ALA A 324 -20.42 -21.63 -12.56
N ILE A 325 -21.00 -22.08 -11.42
CA ILE A 325 -21.29 -21.17 -10.29
C ILE A 325 -20.01 -20.59 -9.70
N LEU A 326 -18.99 -21.40 -9.51
CA LEU A 326 -17.70 -20.94 -9.01
C LEU A 326 -16.96 -20.07 -10.05
N GLY A 327 -17.06 -20.40 -11.34
CA GLY A 327 -16.57 -19.58 -12.46
C GLY A 327 -17.18 -18.20 -12.47
N LYS A 328 -18.50 -18.10 -12.26
CA LYS A 328 -19.21 -16.82 -12.20
C LYS A 328 -18.70 -15.86 -11.12
N LYS A 329 -18.15 -16.37 -10.01
CA LYS A 329 -17.48 -15.53 -9.00
C LYS A 329 -16.23 -14.85 -9.57
N MET A 330 -15.44 -15.61 -10.34
CA MET A 330 -14.25 -15.07 -11.00
C MET A 330 -14.60 -14.12 -12.15
N GLU A 331 -15.71 -14.37 -12.86
CA GLU A 331 -16.23 -13.44 -13.88
C GLU A 331 -16.51 -12.05 -13.31
N LEU A 332 -17.11 -11.99 -12.11
CA LEU A 332 -17.35 -10.73 -11.41
C LEU A 332 -16.06 -10.05 -11.01
N TYR A 333 -15.12 -10.80 -10.43
CA TYR A 333 -13.82 -10.29 -10.05
C TYR A 333 -13.06 -9.72 -11.25
N ALA A 334 -13.01 -10.48 -12.35
CA ALA A 334 -12.37 -10.03 -13.60
C ALA A 334 -13.02 -8.74 -14.12
N GLY A 335 -14.36 -8.66 -14.07
CA GLY A 335 -15.08 -7.44 -14.41
C GLY A 335 -14.76 -6.26 -13.49
N MET A 336 -14.50 -6.51 -12.19
CA MET A 336 -14.06 -5.45 -11.26
C MET A 336 -12.64 -4.97 -11.57
N VAL A 337 -11.72 -5.87 -11.93
CA VAL A 337 -10.36 -5.50 -12.35
C VAL A 337 -10.38 -4.69 -13.65
N GLU A 338 -11.17 -5.10 -14.66
CA GLU A 338 -11.36 -4.30 -15.89
C GLU A 338 -12.00 -2.94 -15.62
N ASN A 339 -12.96 -2.87 -14.69
CA ASN A 339 -13.58 -1.62 -14.29
C ASN A 339 -12.61 -0.69 -13.57
N LEU A 340 -11.75 -1.24 -12.70
CA LEU A 340 -10.67 -0.53 -12.06
C LEU A 340 -9.70 0.05 -13.11
N ASP A 341 -9.24 -0.78 -14.05
CA ASP A 341 -8.35 -0.35 -15.13
C ASP A 341 -8.98 0.77 -15.98
N PHE A 342 -10.27 0.66 -16.31
CA PHE A 342 -11.01 1.70 -17.05
C PHE A 342 -10.98 3.04 -16.30
N HIS A 343 -11.25 3.04 -15.00
CA HIS A 343 -11.27 4.27 -14.22
C HIS A 343 -9.86 4.85 -14.00
N ILE A 344 -8.84 4.02 -13.86
CA ILE A 344 -7.42 4.47 -13.88
C ILE A 344 -7.09 5.09 -15.25
N GLY A 345 -7.57 4.51 -16.35
CA GLY A 345 -7.43 5.08 -17.69
C GLY A 345 -8.00 6.48 -17.80
N ARG A 346 -9.14 6.76 -17.18
CA ARG A 346 -9.74 8.11 -17.14
C ARG A 346 -8.82 9.12 -16.44
N LEU A 347 -8.15 8.73 -15.35
CA LEU A 347 -7.16 9.60 -14.68
C LEU A 347 -5.94 9.82 -15.56
N ILE A 348 -5.42 8.77 -16.20
CA ILE A 348 -4.29 8.87 -17.14
C ILE A 348 -4.62 9.81 -18.30
N ASP A 349 -5.79 9.64 -18.92
CA ASP A 349 -6.23 10.48 -20.04
C ASP A 349 -6.45 11.93 -19.61
N HIS A 350 -6.93 12.15 -18.39
CA HIS A 350 -7.05 13.49 -17.84
C HIS A 350 -5.68 14.16 -17.68
N LEU A 351 -4.69 13.47 -17.12
CA LEU A 351 -3.32 13.97 -16.97
C LEU A 351 -2.66 14.26 -18.33
N LYS A 352 -2.92 13.43 -19.36
CA LYS A 352 -2.51 13.71 -20.74
C LYS A 352 -3.16 14.97 -21.27
N LYS A 353 -4.47 15.14 -21.06
CA LYS A 353 -5.24 16.30 -21.52
C LYS A 353 -4.76 17.61 -20.92
N ILE A 354 -4.38 17.63 -19.64
CA ILE A 354 -3.85 18.84 -18.96
C ILE A 354 -2.34 19.00 -19.10
N GLY A 355 -1.64 18.10 -19.84
CA GLY A 355 -0.21 18.20 -20.11
C GLY A 355 0.72 17.81 -18.97
N GLU A 356 0.21 17.10 -17.94
CA GLU A 356 0.98 16.70 -16.76
C GLU A 356 1.47 15.23 -16.80
N TYR A 357 1.04 14.43 -17.79
CA TYR A 357 1.38 13.00 -17.85
C TYR A 357 2.90 12.75 -17.90
N GLU A 358 3.62 13.44 -18.76
CA GLU A 358 5.08 13.26 -18.92
C GLU A 358 5.89 13.74 -17.69
N ASN A 359 5.31 14.61 -16.86
CA ASN A 359 5.89 15.06 -15.59
C ASN A 359 5.30 14.31 -14.38
N THR A 360 4.72 13.14 -14.58
CA THR A 360 4.09 12.37 -13.50
C THR A 360 4.77 11.01 -13.35
N ILE A 361 5.10 10.66 -12.10
CA ILE A 361 5.54 9.32 -11.72
C ILE A 361 4.31 8.54 -11.30
N PHE A 362 4.12 7.37 -11.90
CA PHE A 362 3.09 6.40 -11.52
C PHE A 362 3.72 5.23 -10.79
N ILE A 363 3.14 4.85 -9.65
CA ILE A 363 3.49 3.66 -8.86
C ILE A 363 2.21 2.87 -8.66
N VAL A 364 2.17 1.63 -9.14
CA VAL A 364 0.95 0.79 -9.15
C VAL A 364 1.24 -0.57 -8.54
N PHE A 365 0.46 -0.99 -7.53
CA PHE A 365 0.57 -2.32 -6.92
C PHE A 365 -0.68 -2.70 -6.11
N GLY A 366 -0.77 -3.99 -5.71
CA GLY A 366 -1.74 -4.49 -4.73
C GLY A 366 -1.22 -4.38 -3.30
N ASP A 367 -2.08 -4.11 -2.31
CA ASP A 367 -1.63 -3.92 -0.91
C ASP A 367 -1.27 -5.22 -0.18
N ASN A 368 -1.78 -6.34 -0.61
CA ASN A 368 -1.45 -7.69 -0.14
C ASN A 368 -1.78 -8.73 -1.20
N GLY A 369 -1.57 -10.00 -0.91
CA GLY A 369 -2.05 -11.08 -1.76
C GLY A 369 -3.57 -11.06 -1.94
N ALA A 370 -4.06 -11.72 -2.96
CA ALA A 370 -5.49 -11.83 -3.28
C ALA A 370 -6.31 -12.41 -2.11
N GLU A 371 -7.56 -11.96 -1.93
CA GLU A 371 -8.43 -12.42 -0.85
C GLU A 371 -8.95 -13.84 -1.11
N GLY A 372 -8.48 -14.79 -0.33
CA GLY A 372 -8.84 -16.20 -0.46
C GLY A 372 -9.72 -16.72 0.68
N THR A 373 -10.09 -15.88 1.61
CA THR A 373 -10.90 -16.31 2.75
C THR A 373 -12.27 -16.78 2.27
N ASP A 374 -12.56 -18.06 2.48
CA ASP A 374 -13.92 -18.55 2.33
C ASP A 374 -14.69 -18.23 3.61
N LEU A 375 -15.32 -17.05 3.59
CA LEU A 375 -16.13 -16.59 4.71
C LEU A 375 -17.21 -17.62 5.10
N PHE A 376 -17.70 -18.43 4.16
CA PHE A 376 -18.63 -19.51 4.46
C PHE A 376 -17.99 -20.60 5.32
N GLN A 377 -16.77 -21.04 4.97
CA GLN A 377 -16.04 -22.03 5.76
C GLN A 377 -15.63 -21.49 7.14
N MET A 378 -15.18 -20.24 7.18
CA MET A 378 -14.87 -19.56 8.45
C MET A 378 -16.09 -19.51 9.37
N ILE A 379 -17.25 -19.18 8.81
CA ILE A 379 -18.51 -19.03 9.55
C ILE A 379 -19.06 -20.39 9.96
N ALA A 380 -19.00 -21.40 9.10
CA ALA A 380 -19.54 -22.73 9.38
C ALA A 380 -18.86 -23.43 10.56
N GLY A 381 -17.60 -23.12 10.85
CA GLY A 381 -16.83 -23.66 11.98
C GLY A 381 -17.10 -22.99 13.33
N SER A 382 -17.80 -21.86 13.39
CA SER A 382 -18.00 -21.08 14.61
C SER A 382 -19.30 -21.39 15.32
N LYS A 383 -19.27 -21.38 16.66
CA LYS A 383 -20.42 -21.62 17.54
C LYS A 383 -21.31 -20.37 17.76
N GLY A 384 -20.88 -19.21 17.26
CA GLY A 384 -21.59 -17.93 17.42
C GLY A 384 -22.45 -17.59 16.21
N SER A 385 -23.52 -16.82 16.43
CA SER A 385 -24.43 -16.41 15.36
C SER A 385 -23.78 -15.38 14.43
N ARG A 386 -23.37 -15.84 13.29
CA ARG A 386 -22.96 -15.04 12.13
C ARG A 386 -24.09 -14.92 11.12
N ASP A 387 -25.29 -14.85 11.64
CA ASP A 387 -26.54 -14.99 10.87
C ASP A 387 -26.64 -13.95 9.75
N TYR A 388 -26.10 -12.74 9.96
CA TYR A 388 -26.14 -11.70 8.94
C TYR A 388 -25.30 -12.04 7.71
N LEU A 389 -24.00 -12.31 7.89
CA LEU A 389 -23.11 -12.64 6.77
C LEU A 389 -23.51 -13.99 6.15
N PHE A 390 -23.97 -14.93 6.99
CA PHE A 390 -24.49 -16.21 6.55
C PHE A 390 -25.76 -16.05 5.72
N ALA A 391 -26.66 -15.16 6.14
CA ALA A 391 -27.86 -14.82 5.37
C ALA A 391 -27.51 -14.16 4.05
N ALA A 392 -26.54 -13.25 4.03
CA ALA A 392 -26.05 -12.59 2.82
C ALA A 392 -25.45 -13.58 1.82
N ILE A 393 -24.60 -14.51 2.29
CA ILE A 393 -24.00 -15.54 1.45
C ILE A 393 -25.06 -16.54 0.96
N LYS A 394 -25.96 -17.01 1.83
CA LYS A 394 -27.04 -17.91 1.47
C LYS A 394 -27.97 -17.27 0.45
N TRP A 395 -28.32 -16.00 0.65
CA TRP A 395 -29.13 -15.25 -0.30
C TRP A 395 -28.42 -15.13 -1.65
N ALA A 396 -27.14 -14.77 -1.66
CA ALA A 396 -26.34 -14.70 -2.88
C ALA A 396 -26.33 -16.05 -3.63
N GLN A 397 -26.22 -17.19 -2.92
CA GLN A 397 -26.28 -18.52 -3.52
C GLN A 397 -27.63 -18.81 -4.19
N THR A 398 -28.73 -18.33 -3.61
CA THR A 398 -30.09 -18.54 -4.14
C THR A 398 -30.52 -17.49 -5.17
N HIS A 399 -29.77 -16.36 -5.29
CA HIS A 399 -30.06 -15.26 -6.19
C HIS A 399 -28.86 -14.89 -7.09
N PRO A 400 -28.35 -15.84 -7.91
CA PRO A 400 -27.11 -15.62 -8.68
C PRO A 400 -27.20 -14.51 -9.72
N ASN A 401 -28.41 -14.07 -10.07
CA ASN A 401 -28.62 -12.93 -10.99
C ASN A 401 -28.48 -11.56 -10.31
N ALA A 402 -28.53 -11.51 -8.99
CA ALA A 402 -28.34 -10.29 -8.18
C ALA A 402 -26.88 -10.09 -7.73
N TRP A 403 -25.98 -10.98 -8.11
CA TRP A 403 -24.56 -10.81 -7.79
C TRP A 403 -24.02 -9.53 -8.43
N GLY A 404 -23.33 -8.73 -7.64
CA GLY A 404 -22.84 -7.42 -8.02
C GLY A 404 -23.79 -6.27 -7.70
N ASP A 405 -25.06 -6.53 -7.36
CA ASP A 405 -26.01 -5.51 -6.92
C ASP A 405 -25.75 -5.08 -5.46
N PRO A 406 -26.24 -3.89 -5.05
CA PRO A 406 -26.23 -3.47 -3.66
C PRO A 406 -26.80 -4.55 -2.73
N GLY A 407 -26.14 -4.78 -1.59
CA GLY A 407 -26.55 -5.76 -0.59
C GLY A 407 -26.18 -7.21 -0.91
N SER A 408 -25.68 -7.55 -2.10
CA SER A 408 -25.10 -8.86 -2.34
C SER A 408 -23.72 -8.98 -1.68
N TYR A 409 -23.39 -10.16 -1.15
CA TYR A 409 -22.02 -10.44 -0.68
C TYR A 409 -21.48 -11.65 -1.44
N VAL A 410 -20.49 -11.40 -2.28
CA VAL A 410 -19.82 -12.42 -3.09
C VAL A 410 -18.33 -12.19 -3.02
N GLY A 411 -17.58 -13.24 -2.68
CA GLY A 411 -16.15 -13.35 -2.82
C GLY A 411 -15.80 -14.64 -3.57
N TYR A 412 -14.67 -14.73 -4.23
CA TYR A 412 -14.35 -15.86 -5.12
C TYR A 412 -13.69 -17.05 -4.41
N GLY A 413 -13.19 -16.84 -3.18
CA GLY A 413 -12.66 -17.91 -2.34
C GLY A 413 -11.26 -18.39 -2.73
N PRO A 414 -10.73 -19.39 -2.00
CA PRO A 414 -9.33 -19.78 -2.05
C PRO A 414 -8.87 -20.33 -3.41
N MET A 415 -9.77 -20.98 -4.17
CA MET A 415 -9.42 -21.52 -5.48
C MET A 415 -9.02 -20.42 -6.47
N TRP A 416 -9.78 -19.34 -6.53
CA TRP A 416 -9.53 -18.23 -7.43
C TRP A 416 -8.46 -17.25 -6.88
N ALA A 417 -8.34 -17.14 -5.55
CA ALA A 417 -7.23 -16.41 -4.96
C ALA A 417 -5.87 -17.02 -5.35
N GLN A 418 -5.75 -18.36 -5.38
CA GLN A 418 -4.55 -19.00 -5.90
C GLN A 418 -4.33 -18.77 -7.41
N VAL A 419 -5.39 -18.54 -8.20
CA VAL A 419 -5.26 -18.09 -9.60
C VAL A 419 -4.67 -16.69 -9.66
N SER A 420 -5.22 -15.78 -8.88
CA SER A 420 -4.75 -14.39 -8.80
C SER A 420 -3.31 -14.28 -8.31
N MET A 421 -2.84 -15.24 -7.50
CA MET A 421 -1.46 -15.30 -7.00
C MET A 421 -0.54 -16.23 -7.78
N THR A 422 -0.93 -16.69 -8.97
CA THR A 422 -0.08 -17.54 -9.82
C THR A 422 1.33 -16.94 -9.99
N PRO A 423 2.43 -17.72 -9.85
CA PRO A 423 2.49 -19.17 -9.60
C PRO A 423 2.56 -19.56 -8.11
N PHE A 424 2.47 -18.60 -7.22
CA PHE A 424 2.79 -18.70 -5.80
C PHE A 424 1.82 -19.55 -4.99
N SER A 425 2.28 -19.95 -3.81
CA SER A 425 1.50 -20.64 -2.80
C SER A 425 0.67 -19.66 -1.99
N GLN A 426 -0.54 -20.07 -1.62
CA GLN A 426 -1.42 -19.37 -0.71
C GLN A 426 -1.90 -17.98 -1.20
N TYR A 427 -2.28 -17.08 -0.26
CA TYR A 427 -2.92 -15.80 -0.50
C TYR A 427 -2.91 -14.92 0.76
N LYS A 428 -3.60 -13.78 0.78
CA LYS A 428 -3.74 -12.81 1.87
C LYS A 428 -3.87 -13.45 3.26
N GLY A 429 -3.23 -12.83 4.25
CA GLY A 429 -3.24 -13.29 5.66
C GLY A 429 -2.23 -14.40 5.97
N LEU A 430 -1.59 -14.97 4.95
CA LEU A 430 -0.62 -16.06 5.05
C LEU A 430 0.78 -15.59 4.62
N MET A 431 1.81 -16.33 5.01
CA MET A 431 3.21 -15.92 4.88
C MET A 431 3.94 -16.53 3.68
N ALA A 432 3.26 -17.37 2.88
CA ALA A 432 3.81 -17.80 1.61
C ALA A 432 3.93 -16.62 0.63
N GLU A 433 4.68 -16.82 -0.47
CA GLU A 433 4.86 -15.78 -1.49
C GLU A 433 3.52 -15.19 -1.96
N GLY A 434 2.47 -16.00 -2.07
CA GLY A 434 1.14 -15.52 -2.47
C GLY A 434 0.44 -14.60 -1.45
N GLY A 435 0.91 -14.54 -0.21
CA GLY A 435 0.37 -13.60 0.78
C GLY A 435 1.06 -12.24 0.80
N ILE A 436 2.37 -12.21 0.46
CA ILE A 436 3.23 -11.05 0.72
C ILE A 436 3.95 -10.48 -0.51
N ARG A 437 3.99 -11.21 -1.65
CA ARG A 437 4.67 -10.77 -2.87
C ARG A 437 3.68 -10.21 -3.89
N ASN A 438 3.93 -8.99 -4.36
CA ASN A 438 3.05 -8.27 -5.25
C ASN A 438 3.72 -7.85 -6.55
N ALA A 439 2.91 -7.64 -7.58
CA ALA A 439 3.30 -7.00 -8.82
C ALA A 439 3.46 -5.50 -8.59
N LEU A 440 4.54 -4.90 -9.09
CA LEU A 440 4.75 -3.46 -9.02
C LEU A 440 5.09 -2.91 -10.40
N ILE A 441 4.44 -1.83 -10.80
CA ILE A 441 4.76 -1.03 -11.99
C ILE A 441 5.23 0.35 -11.51
N VAL A 442 6.36 0.82 -12.03
CA VAL A 442 6.81 2.20 -11.84
C VAL A 442 7.11 2.81 -13.21
N SER A 443 6.51 3.96 -13.52
CA SER A 443 6.75 4.69 -14.76
C SER A 443 6.87 6.20 -14.51
N GLY A 444 7.44 6.93 -15.45
CA GLY A 444 7.57 8.38 -15.40
C GLY A 444 9.02 8.88 -15.32
N PRO A 445 9.22 10.19 -15.12
CA PRO A 445 10.51 10.85 -15.38
C PRO A 445 11.64 10.47 -14.42
N ALA A 446 11.34 9.89 -13.24
CA ALA A 446 12.37 9.41 -12.31
C ALA A 446 12.95 8.04 -12.70
N VAL A 447 12.36 7.33 -13.66
CA VAL A 447 12.80 6.00 -14.09
C VAL A 447 13.75 6.14 -15.27
N LYS A 448 15.03 5.84 -15.06
CA LYS A 448 16.05 5.84 -16.13
C LYS A 448 16.34 4.44 -16.69
N LEU A 449 15.75 3.41 -16.11
CA LEU A 449 15.79 2.06 -16.67
C LEU A 449 15.07 2.02 -18.03
N PRO A 450 15.43 1.09 -18.92
CA PRO A 450 14.75 0.95 -20.21
C PRO A 450 13.24 0.74 -20.02
N LYS A 451 12.45 1.42 -20.84
CA LYS A 451 10.99 1.20 -20.90
C LYS A 451 10.68 -0.26 -21.21
N GLU A 452 9.53 -0.75 -20.74
CA GLU A 452 9.05 -2.12 -20.92
C GLU A 452 9.96 -3.21 -20.30
N SER A 453 11.00 -2.81 -19.54
CA SER A 453 11.92 -3.74 -18.89
C SER A 453 11.31 -4.40 -17.66
N ILE A 454 11.99 -5.45 -17.19
CA ILE A 454 11.66 -6.16 -15.95
C ILE A 454 12.89 -6.08 -15.05
N ASN A 455 12.65 -5.79 -13.78
CA ASN A 455 13.64 -5.82 -12.73
C ASN A 455 13.23 -6.81 -11.63
N HIS A 456 14.19 -7.64 -11.20
CA HIS A 456 14.00 -8.68 -10.19
C HIS A 456 14.62 -8.32 -8.83
N GLY A 457 14.98 -7.05 -8.60
CA GLY A 457 15.55 -6.57 -7.34
C GLY A 457 14.57 -6.71 -6.16
N LEU A 458 15.11 -7.02 -4.99
CA LEU A 458 14.32 -7.17 -3.77
C LEU A 458 13.88 -5.80 -3.24
N MET A 459 12.58 -5.54 -3.27
CA MET A 459 11.95 -4.29 -2.85
C MET A 459 10.88 -4.54 -1.79
N HIS A 460 10.58 -3.51 -1.01
CA HIS A 460 9.57 -3.58 0.05
C HIS A 460 8.70 -2.31 0.06
N VAL A 461 7.46 -2.42 0.52
CA VAL A 461 6.51 -1.31 0.57
C VAL A 461 7.00 -0.13 1.41
N ALA A 462 7.75 -0.38 2.48
CA ALA A 462 8.36 0.67 3.31
C ALA A 462 9.41 1.52 2.56
N ASP A 463 9.91 1.06 1.42
CA ASP A 463 10.90 1.76 0.59
C ASP A 463 10.28 2.96 -0.16
N ILE A 464 8.97 2.96 -0.31
CA ILE A 464 8.24 4.02 -1.01
C ILE A 464 8.45 5.36 -0.29
N MET A 465 8.41 5.39 1.04
CA MET A 465 8.64 6.60 1.82
C MET A 465 9.99 7.27 1.49
N PRO A 466 11.16 6.65 1.70
CA PRO A 466 12.44 7.27 1.38
C PRO A 466 12.59 7.57 -0.11
N THR A 467 12.04 6.74 -1.00
CA THR A 467 12.10 6.97 -2.45
C THR A 467 11.38 8.26 -2.86
N LEU A 468 10.15 8.46 -2.37
CA LEU A 468 9.37 9.63 -2.71
C LEU A 468 9.91 10.91 -2.05
N LEU A 469 10.54 10.80 -0.87
CA LEU A 469 11.26 11.91 -0.27
C LEU A 469 12.47 12.32 -1.10
N ASP A 470 13.27 11.37 -1.59
CA ASP A 470 14.40 11.66 -2.49
C ASP A 470 13.93 12.35 -3.78
N ILE A 471 12.86 11.85 -4.40
CA ILE A 471 12.23 12.46 -5.59
C ILE A 471 11.76 13.90 -5.30
N ALA A 472 11.23 14.14 -4.12
CA ALA A 472 10.78 15.47 -3.70
C ALA A 472 11.93 16.40 -3.29
N GLY A 473 13.16 15.90 -3.18
CA GLY A 473 14.29 16.63 -2.63
C GLY A 473 14.15 16.91 -1.13
N ALA A 474 13.45 16.02 -0.41
CA ALA A 474 13.19 16.10 1.03
C ALA A 474 13.92 14.99 1.78
N SER A 475 14.02 15.13 3.09
CA SER A 475 14.61 14.11 3.96
C SER A 475 13.67 13.75 5.09
N TYR A 476 13.77 12.51 5.57
CA TYR A 476 13.03 12.09 6.76
C TYR A 476 13.65 12.72 8.01
N PRO A 477 12.91 13.51 8.80
CA PRO A 477 13.46 14.21 9.97
C PRO A 477 13.54 13.27 11.17
N GLN A 478 14.46 13.55 12.10
CA GLN A 478 14.52 12.86 13.39
C GLN A 478 13.39 13.28 14.33
N GLU A 479 12.88 14.50 14.13
CA GLU A 479 11.79 15.08 14.91
C GLU A 479 10.81 15.79 13.97
N HIS A 480 9.52 15.63 14.23
CA HIS A 480 8.46 16.33 13.48
C HIS A 480 7.39 16.82 14.45
N LYS A 481 7.06 18.12 14.38
CA LYS A 481 6.07 18.79 15.26
C LYS A 481 6.30 18.52 16.75
N GLY A 482 7.58 18.57 17.19
CA GLY A 482 7.98 18.39 18.59
C GLY A 482 7.97 16.94 19.08
N LYS A 483 7.89 15.95 18.18
CA LYS A 483 7.93 14.53 18.53
C LYS A 483 9.11 13.85 17.85
N THR A 484 9.89 13.10 18.62
CA THR A 484 10.92 12.21 18.08
C THR A 484 10.27 11.09 17.29
N LEU A 485 10.73 10.89 16.06
CA LEU A 485 10.20 9.90 15.16
C LEU A 485 10.94 8.56 15.24
N LEU A 486 10.22 7.47 14.96
CA LEU A 486 10.81 6.16 14.77
C LEU A 486 11.62 6.14 13.45
N PRO A 487 12.74 5.39 13.40
CA PRO A 487 13.57 5.33 12.21
C PRO A 487 12.87 4.60 11.06
N LEU A 488 13.21 5.00 9.82
CA LEU A 488 12.78 4.27 8.63
C LEU A 488 13.45 2.89 8.56
N ILE A 489 12.69 1.90 8.09
CA ILE A 489 13.22 0.59 7.72
C ILE A 489 13.40 0.45 6.20
N GLY A 490 12.76 1.32 5.43
CA GLY A 490 12.82 1.35 3.97
C GLY A 490 14.15 1.86 3.44
N LYS A 491 14.46 1.47 2.21
CA LYS A 491 15.62 1.92 1.43
C LYS A 491 15.14 2.56 0.14
N SER A 492 15.70 3.72 -0.22
CA SER A 492 15.33 4.40 -1.46
C SER A 492 15.64 3.57 -2.69
N TRP A 493 14.70 3.57 -3.64
CA TRP A 493 14.84 2.93 -4.94
C TRP A 493 15.67 3.77 -5.93
N MET A 494 15.98 5.03 -5.63
CA MET A 494 16.60 5.94 -6.59
C MET A 494 17.87 5.41 -7.24
N PRO A 495 18.84 4.78 -6.51
CA PRO A 495 20.01 4.19 -7.17
C PRO A 495 19.65 3.09 -8.16
N MET A 496 18.58 2.31 -7.90
CA MET A 496 18.10 1.26 -8.81
C MET A 496 17.34 1.86 -9.99
N LEU A 497 16.47 2.85 -9.77
CA LEU A 497 15.74 3.55 -10.84
C LEU A 497 16.69 4.31 -11.77
N ASP A 498 17.83 4.75 -11.26
CA ASP A 498 18.92 5.37 -12.04
C ASP A 498 19.81 4.35 -12.77
N GLY A 499 19.59 3.03 -12.58
CA GLY A 499 20.36 1.96 -13.20
C GLY A 499 21.76 1.75 -12.61
N GLN A 500 22.02 2.23 -11.40
CA GLN A 500 23.32 2.11 -10.72
C GLN A 500 23.47 0.77 -9.99
N VAL A 501 22.36 0.19 -9.55
CA VAL A 501 22.28 -1.11 -8.87
C VAL A 501 21.05 -1.87 -9.34
N ASP A 502 21.07 -3.20 -9.21
CA ASP A 502 19.93 -4.05 -9.59
C ASP A 502 18.85 -4.13 -8.48
N SER A 503 19.22 -3.83 -7.24
CA SER A 503 18.35 -3.93 -6.06
C SER A 503 18.73 -2.88 -5.02
N PRO A 504 17.77 -2.28 -4.31
CA PRO A 504 18.06 -1.40 -3.17
C PRO A 504 18.60 -2.18 -1.95
N ARG A 505 18.52 -3.51 -1.98
CA ARG A 505 18.99 -4.41 -0.92
C ARG A 505 20.10 -5.32 -1.38
N THR A 506 20.97 -5.66 -0.45
CA THR A 506 22.05 -6.65 -0.60
C THR A 506 21.65 -7.97 0.04
N ASP A 507 22.42 -9.03 -0.17
CA ASP A 507 22.20 -10.35 0.45
C ASP A 507 22.35 -10.36 1.98
N ARG A 508 22.84 -9.27 2.58
CA ARG A 508 22.91 -9.11 4.05
C ARG A 508 21.63 -8.53 4.64
N ASP A 509 20.81 -7.92 3.82
CA ASP A 509 19.54 -7.33 4.23
C ASP A 509 18.47 -8.42 4.30
N TYR A 510 17.62 -8.35 5.32
CA TYR A 510 16.48 -9.24 5.41
C TYR A 510 15.17 -8.47 5.54
N LEU A 511 14.09 -9.11 5.14
CA LEU A 511 12.71 -8.70 5.38
C LEU A 511 12.07 -9.71 6.32
N ALA A 512 11.23 -9.24 7.22
CA ALA A 512 10.53 -10.09 8.17
C ALA A 512 9.08 -9.64 8.35
N TRP A 513 8.20 -10.58 8.64
CA TRP A 513 6.77 -10.36 8.76
C TRP A 513 6.19 -11.15 9.93
N GLU A 514 5.18 -10.59 10.57
CA GLU A 514 4.27 -11.30 11.48
C GLU A 514 2.87 -10.71 11.35
N ILE A 515 1.88 -11.54 11.22
CA ILE A 515 0.47 -11.20 11.46
C ILE A 515 -0.32 -12.43 11.87
N PHE A 516 -1.24 -12.28 12.78
CA PHE A 516 -2.10 -13.36 13.28
C PHE A 516 -1.31 -14.55 13.86
N GLY A 517 -0.02 -14.33 14.23
CA GLY A 517 0.89 -15.37 14.68
C GLY A 517 1.63 -16.11 13.57
N ASN A 518 1.25 -15.91 12.31
CA ASN A 518 2.00 -16.37 11.15
C ASN A 518 3.23 -15.50 10.94
N ARG A 519 4.37 -16.06 10.57
CA ARG A 519 5.65 -15.34 10.49
C ARG A 519 6.52 -15.84 9.37
N ALA A 520 7.32 -14.93 8.82
CA ALA A 520 8.32 -15.26 7.80
C ALA A 520 9.55 -14.35 7.89
N VAL A 521 10.65 -14.83 7.36
CA VAL A 521 11.87 -14.04 7.08
C VAL A 521 12.37 -14.41 5.71
N ARG A 522 12.78 -13.39 4.94
CA ARG A 522 13.50 -13.55 3.68
C ARG A 522 14.85 -12.85 3.75
N GLN A 523 15.92 -13.55 3.38
CA GLN A 523 17.25 -12.98 3.18
C GLN A 523 17.87 -13.55 1.90
N GLY A 524 18.17 -12.68 0.93
CA GLY A 524 18.66 -13.11 -0.38
C GLY A 524 17.70 -14.10 -1.04
N GLU A 525 18.20 -15.29 -1.36
CA GLU A 525 17.42 -16.39 -1.95
C GLU A 525 16.65 -17.24 -0.94
N TRP A 526 16.98 -17.13 0.35
CA TRP A 526 16.42 -17.98 1.40
C TRP A 526 15.21 -17.34 2.06
N LYS A 527 14.20 -18.17 2.33
CA LYS A 527 13.01 -17.78 3.09
C LYS A 527 12.65 -18.87 4.10
N ILE A 528 12.28 -18.44 5.31
CA ILE A 528 11.60 -19.29 6.28
C ILE A 528 10.20 -18.76 6.50
N ARG A 529 9.27 -19.69 6.79
CA ARG A 529 7.94 -19.34 7.25
C ARG A 529 7.48 -20.28 8.36
N TRP A 530 6.61 -19.77 9.20
CA TRP A 530 5.91 -20.53 10.23
C TRP A 530 4.44 -20.14 10.21
N GLU A 531 3.56 -21.07 10.03
CA GLU A 531 2.13 -20.83 9.94
C GLU A 531 1.35 -21.84 10.76
N TYR A 532 0.24 -21.38 11.35
CA TYR A 532 -0.65 -22.24 12.10
C TYR A 532 -1.29 -23.32 11.22
N LYS A 533 -1.54 -24.49 11.80
CA LYS A 533 -2.42 -25.50 11.21
C LYS A 533 -3.83 -24.91 11.10
N PRO A 534 -4.59 -25.20 10.03
CA PRO A 534 -4.30 -26.19 8.96
C PRO A 534 -3.59 -25.58 7.74
N PHE A 535 -3.22 -24.31 7.72
CA PHE A 535 -2.61 -23.64 6.56
C PHE A 535 -1.13 -23.94 6.41
N GLY A 536 -0.40 -24.03 7.53
CA GLY A 536 0.98 -24.48 7.61
C GLY A 536 1.15 -25.69 8.49
N LYS A 537 2.40 -26.10 8.73
CA LYS A 537 2.74 -27.28 9.54
C LYS A 537 2.72 -27.02 11.05
N GLY A 538 2.73 -25.74 11.49
CA GLY A 538 2.96 -25.33 12.86
C GLY A 538 4.41 -25.49 13.30
N GLU A 539 5.32 -25.51 12.34
CA GLU A 539 6.78 -25.56 12.51
C GLU A 539 7.45 -24.72 11.44
N TRP A 540 8.73 -24.38 11.61
CA TRP A 540 9.48 -23.64 10.62
C TRP A 540 9.78 -24.47 9.39
N GLU A 541 9.47 -23.92 8.21
CA GLU A 541 9.80 -24.42 6.89
C GLU A 541 10.90 -23.54 6.26
N LEU A 542 11.72 -24.09 5.40
CA LEU A 542 12.82 -23.39 4.71
C LEU A 542 12.72 -23.60 3.20
N PHE A 543 12.83 -22.50 2.44
CA PHE A 543 12.73 -22.50 0.98
C PHE A 543 13.90 -21.74 0.35
N ASN A 544 14.29 -22.16 -0.87
CA ASN A 544 15.18 -21.39 -1.74
C ASN A 544 14.35 -20.82 -2.89
N LEU A 545 14.07 -19.52 -2.86
CA LEU A 545 13.16 -18.87 -3.81
C LEU A 545 13.74 -18.69 -5.22
N THR A 546 15.04 -18.84 -5.42
CA THR A 546 15.66 -18.81 -6.73
C THR A 546 15.36 -20.08 -7.53
N SER A 547 15.46 -21.23 -6.89
CA SER A 547 15.17 -22.53 -7.51
C SER A 547 13.70 -22.93 -7.38
N ASP A 548 12.99 -22.44 -6.35
CA ASP A 548 11.62 -22.78 -6.02
C ASP A 548 10.81 -21.56 -5.60
N PRO A 549 10.46 -20.66 -6.52
CA PRO A 549 9.70 -19.45 -6.20
C PRO A 549 8.26 -19.75 -5.72
N ALA A 550 7.78 -20.96 -5.89
CA ALA A 550 6.44 -21.40 -5.51
C ALA A 550 6.39 -22.14 -4.15
N GLU A 551 7.54 -22.23 -3.44
CA GLU A 551 7.66 -22.80 -2.09
C GLU A 551 7.12 -24.26 -2.00
N ARG A 552 7.49 -25.09 -2.97
CA ARG A 552 7.03 -26.48 -3.10
C ARG A 552 7.85 -27.46 -2.27
N GLN A 553 9.13 -27.15 -2.06
CA GLN A 553 10.09 -28.04 -1.42
C GLN A 553 10.62 -27.44 -0.13
N ASP A 554 10.15 -27.97 0.99
CA ASP A 554 10.70 -27.64 2.30
C ASP A 554 12.10 -28.26 2.48
N LEU A 555 13.10 -27.40 2.68
CA LEU A 555 14.51 -27.77 2.84
C LEU A 555 14.96 -27.80 4.32
N ALA A 556 14.05 -27.62 5.29
CA ALA A 556 14.38 -27.51 6.70
C ALA A 556 15.20 -28.71 7.23
N ALA A 557 14.84 -29.91 6.83
CA ALA A 557 15.56 -31.13 7.23
C ALA A 557 16.92 -31.30 6.51
N GLN A 558 17.04 -30.81 5.27
CA GLN A 558 18.26 -30.90 4.47
C GLN A 558 19.29 -29.79 4.81
N GLN A 559 18.81 -28.64 5.31
CA GLN A 559 19.62 -27.46 5.58
C GLN A 559 19.38 -26.93 7.03
N PRO A 560 19.63 -27.74 8.08
CA PRO A 560 19.27 -27.37 9.45
C PRO A 560 20.10 -26.19 9.98
N ASP A 561 21.35 -26.00 9.47
CA ASP A 561 22.19 -24.86 9.87
C ASP A 561 21.63 -23.55 9.31
N LYS A 562 21.24 -23.55 8.04
CA LYS A 562 20.61 -22.40 7.40
C LYS A 562 19.26 -22.05 8.05
N LEU A 563 18.48 -23.06 8.37
CA LEU A 563 17.23 -22.85 9.12
C LEU A 563 17.49 -22.14 10.45
N ARG A 564 18.47 -22.58 11.25
CA ARG A 564 18.82 -21.95 12.52
C ARG A 564 19.29 -20.50 12.36
N GLU A 565 20.11 -20.25 11.33
CA GLU A 565 20.54 -18.89 10.98
C GLU A 565 19.34 -17.98 10.72
N MET A 566 18.39 -18.42 9.89
CA MET A 566 17.23 -17.64 9.52
C MET A 566 16.25 -17.44 10.69
N ILE A 567 16.07 -18.45 11.56
CA ILE A 567 15.29 -18.32 12.80
C ILE A 567 15.87 -17.23 13.69
N LYS A 568 17.21 -17.15 13.77
CA LYS A 568 17.87 -16.10 14.56
C LYS A 568 17.60 -14.70 14.02
N LEU A 569 17.48 -14.53 12.70
CA LEU A 569 17.06 -13.25 12.11
C LEU A 569 15.65 -12.88 12.53
N TRP A 570 14.72 -13.85 12.53
CA TRP A 570 13.35 -13.60 12.99
C TRP A 570 13.29 -13.22 14.47
N GLU A 571 14.04 -13.92 15.35
CA GLU A 571 14.11 -13.58 16.77
C GLU A 571 14.65 -12.16 17.01
N ASN A 572 15.68 -11.76 16.25
CA ASN A 572 16.24 -10.41 16.32
C ASN A 572 15.20 -9.37 15.87
N PHE A 573 14.48 -9.64 14.77
CA PHE A 573 13.38 -8.79 14.29
C PHE A 573 12.27 -8.67 15.33
N ALA A 574 11.82 -9.79 15.89
CA ALA A 574 10.73 -9.82 16.87
C ALA A 574 11.09 -9.03 18.13
N GLN A 575 12.32 -9.17 18.61
CA GLN A 575 12.83 -8.41 19.76
C GLN A 575 12.94 -6.91 19.45
N ALA A 576 13.51 -6.55 18.29
CA ALA A 576 13.75 -5.15 17.91
C ALA A 576 12.43 -4.37 17.70
N ASN A 577 11.39 -5.03 17.23
CA ASN A 577 10.10 -4.44 16.91
C ASN A 577 9.01 -4.74 17.95
N ASN A 578 9.39 -5.31 19.10
CA ASN A 578 8.42 -5.62 20.18
C ASN A 578 7.24 -6.47 19.71
N VAL A 579 7.50 -7.49 18.87
CA VAL A 579 6.46 -8.37 18.33
C VAL A 579 5.78 -9.13 19.46
N ILE A 580 4.46 -9.01 19.58
CA ILE A 580 3.62 -9.72 20.54
C ILE A 580 2.81 -10.75 19.78
N LEU A 581 3.21 -12.01 19.88
CA LEU A 581 2.44 -13.10 19.26
C LEU A 581 1.06 -13.21 19.90
N PRO A 582 -0.01 -13.37 19.10
CA PRO A 582 -1.36 -13.50 19.64
C PRO A 582 -1.48 -14.77 20.49
N ASN A 583 -2.18 -14.67 21.61
CA ASN A 583 -2.46 -15.81 22.51
C ASN A 583 -3.72 -16.59 22.10
N ARG A 584 -4.39 -16.17 21.05
CA ARG A 584 -5.56 -16.82 20.43
C ARG A 584 -5.42 -16.75 18.92
N SER A 585 -5.89 -17.78 18.23
CA SER A 585 -5.94 -17.76 16.77
C SER A 585 -6.87 -16.66 16.26
N ILE A 586 -6.66 -16.20 15.03
CA ILE A 586 -7.56 -15.25 14.39
C ILE A 586 -9.01 -15.73 14.38
N TYR A 587 -9.25 -17.03 14.21
CA TYR A 587 -10.59 -17.63 14.23
C TYR A 587 -11.28 -17.48 15.58
N GLU A 588 -10.56 -17.70 16.69
CA GLU A 588 -11.07 -17.48 18.03
C GLU A 588 -11.32 -16.00 18.35
N VAL A 589 -10.50 -15.11 17.83
CA VAL A 589 -10.71 -13.66 17.96
C VAL A 589 -11.94 -13.22 17.18
N MET A 590 -12.12 -13.74 15.98
CA MET A 590 -13.31 -13.51 15.16
C MET A 590 -14.60 -13.96 15.83
N GLU A 591 -14.58 -15.07 16.57
CA GLU A 591 -15.75 -15.54 17.31
C GLU A 591 -16.22 -14.58 18.39
N ASP A 592 -15.29 -13.89 19.05
CA ASP A 592 -15.62 -12.93 20.13
C ASP A 592 -16.10 -11.57 19.61
N THR A 593 -15.70 -11.18 18.41
CA THR A 593 -15.99 -9.84 17.84
C THR A 593 -17.33 -9.76 17.12
N LEU A 594 -17.99 -10.91 16.91
CA LEU A 594 -19.25 -10.97 16.19
C LEU A 594 -20.43 -10.65 17.14
N PRO A 595 -21.44 -9.90 16.67
CA PRO A 595 -22.59 -9.56 17.51
C PRO A 595 -23.41 -10.81 17.86
N PRO A 596 -24.16 -10.76 18.96
CA PRO A 596 -25.09 -11.82 19.31
C PRO A 596 -26.17 -11.96 18.25
N ARG A 597 -26.74 -13.17 18.19
CA ARG A 597 -27.75 -13.62 17.21
C ARG A 597 -28.84 -12.58 16.95
N VAL A 598 -29.04 -12.25 15.65
CA VAL A 598 -30.22 -11.51 15.20
C VAL A 598 -31.36 -12.51 15.08
N PRO A 599 -32.57 -12.27 15.64
CA PRO A 599 -33.71 -13.16 15.48
C PRO A 599 -34.05 -13.38 14.02
N ASP A 600 -34.53 -14.58 13.69
CA ASP A 600 -34.94 -15.01 12.36
C ASP A 600 -35.90 -14.02 11.71
N ASP A 601 -35.40 -13.16 10.84
CA ASP A 601 -36.21 -12.36 9.93
C ASP A 601 -36.12 -12.99 8.53
N PRO A 602 -37.22 -13.44 7.93
CA PRO A 602 -37.23 -14.08 6.64
C PRO A 602 -36.93 -13.14 5.45
N GLY A 603 -36.83 -11.82 5.70
CA GLY A 603 -36.51 -10.82 4.70
C GLY A 603 -35.00 -10.60 4.55
N TYR A 604 -34.45 -11.00 3.43
CA TYR A 604 -33.06 -10.61 3.09
C TYR A 604 -33.03 -9.39 2.22
N PRO A 605 -31.89 -8.76 2.30
CA PRO A 605 -31.07 -8.64 3.50
C PRO A 605 -31.86 -7.79 4.50
N PRO A 606 -31.74 -7.98 5.78
CA PRO A 606 -32.15 -6.95 6.69
C PRO A 606 -31.24 -5.76 6.35
N LEU A 607 -31.63 -5.02 5.33
CA LEU A 607 -31.10 -3.71 5.06
C LEU A 607 -31.15 -3.02 6.39
N LEU A 608 -29.99 -2.89 6.99
CA LEU A 608 -29.80 -2.28 8.29
C LEU A 608 -30.71 -1.09 8.38
N ASN A 609 -31.57 -1.12 9.36
CA ASN A 609 -32.59 -0.12 9.54
C ASN A 609 -31.86 1.23 9.62
N LYS A 610 -31.85 2.00 8.53
CA LYS A 610 -31.18 3.30 8.39
C LYS A 610 -31.50 4.27 9.54
N LYS A 611 -32.50 3.93 10.38
CA LYS A 611 -32.91 4.69 11.55
C LYS A 611 -32.07 4.46 12.81
N GLN A 612 -31.13 3.50 12.83
CA GLN A 612 -30.36 3.17 14.02
C GLN A 612 -28.90 3.68 14.02
N PHE A 613 -28.43 4.26 12.93
CA PHE A 613 -27.13 4.91 12.94
C PHE A 613 -27.26 6.30 13.55
N ILE A 614 -26.88 6.42 14.79
CA ILE A 614 -26.58 7.71 15.43
C ILE A 614 -25.04 7.79 15.39
N PRO A 615 -24.44 8.70 14.57
CA PRO A 615 -23.01 8.94 14.68
C PRO A 615 -22.70 9.28 16.14
N PRO A 616 -21.58 8.84 16.71
CA PRO A 616 -21.14 9.35 18.00
C PRO A 616 -21.20 10.88 17.96
N GLN A 617 -21.85 11.51 18.94
CA GLN A 617 -22.07 12.96 18.94
C GLN A 617 -20.76 13.76 18.82
N ASP A 618 -19.64 13.15 19.20
CA ASP A 618 -18.29 13.73 19.10
C ASP A 618 -17.68 13.68 17.69
N MET A 619 -18.24 12.92 16.74
CA MET A 619 -17.72 12.80 15.37
C MET A 619 -18.16 13.94 14.45
N THR A 620 -19.09 14.80 14.87
CA THR A 620 -19.58 15.94 14.09
C THR A 620 -18.88 17.27 14.44
N ALA A 621 -18.02 17.29 15.45
CA ALA A 621 -17.25 18.47 15.79
C ALA A 621 -16.10 18.69 14.81
N PRO A 622 -15.93 19.89 14.23
CA PRO A 622 -14.77 20.20 13.41
C PRO A 622 -13.50 20.09 14.27
N PRO A 623 -12.35 19.71 13.68
CA PRO A 623 -11.09 19.69 14.40
C PRO A 623 -10.84 21.08 14.98
N LYS A 624 -10.53 21.13 16.27
CA LYS A 624 -10.12 22.38 16.93
C LYS A 624 -8.81 22.84 16.27
N SER A 625 -8.84 24.06 15.75
CA SER A 625 -7.75 24.76 15.05
C SER A 625 -6.46 24.84 15.88
#